data_df39c8805fd437e295efe56c96443548
#
_entry.id   df39c8805fd437e295efe56c96443548
#
_cell.length_a   1.000
_cell.length_b   1.000
_cell.length_c   1.000
_cell.angle_alpha   90.00
_cell.angle_beta   90.00
_cell.angle_gamma   90.00
#
_symmetry.space_group_name_H-M   'P 1'
#
loop_
_entity.id
_entity.type
_entity.pdbx_description
1 polymer ?
#
loop_
_entity_poly.entity_id
_entity_poly.type
_entity_poly.pdbx_seq_one_letter_code
_entity_poly.pdbx_strand_id
1 'polypeptide(L)'
;MASPSLHTLEPAGDLRRVEPLARSIVLVGASAEPALTVVELARAFEASQLVQRAPTQLVIAYRGATVDVRIARPSELGTALFVATGSEHHIGLVTALGLRADPHATEASLYASVGLPLVVPELRRGREEIDAALANGLPSLLEVGDMRGDLHMHTTFSDGRDDLETMVSECHALGYEYIAITDHSWGAAAARTLATDEIPRQRDEIDALRSRFPDMAILHGIEVDIHAGGHLDVPDETLAGFDIVLASLHDSAGHDGARLTERTLGALRHPLVNVLCHPANRLVGRFDGYALDFDAVFATAVDTGTALEVDGAPSHIDLDGDRVREAIAAGVTLTVDSDCHRAPALAAQMRFGVGTARRGWVEPRHVLNTRPLEDVLAFIASKRAGKRPPRRPGQSDGE
;
A
#
# COMPACT_ATOMS: atom_id res chain seq x y z
N MET A 1 -18.95 -14.72 -18.90
CA MET A 1 -18.82 -15.94 -19.72
C MET A 1 -17.36 -16.10 -20.09
N ALA A 2 -16.75 -17.25 -19.79
CA ALA A 2 -15.39 -17.55 -20.22
C ALA A 2 -15.42 -17.98 -21.69
N SER A 3 -14.49 -17.48 -22.53
CA SER A 3 -14.29 -18.01 -23.87
C SER A 3 -13.74 -19.43 -23.75
N PRO A 4 -14.32 -20.43 -24.45
CA PRO A 4 -13.86 -21.83 -24.37
C PRO A 4 -12.40 -22.03 -24.81
N SER A 5 -11.91 -21.14 -25.69
CA SER A 5 -10.53 -21.20 -26.21
C SER A 5 -9.52 -20.44 -25.34
N LEU A 6 -9.97 -19.69 -24.32
CA LEU A 6 -9.10 -18.93 -23.42
C LEU A 6 -8.64 -19.81 -22.26
N HIS A 7 -7.32 -20.02 -22.13
CA HIS A 7 -6.72 -20.85 -21.09
C HIS A 7 -6.40 -20.07 -19.82
N THR A 8 -5.83 -18.86 -19.96
CA THR A 8 -5.46 -17.97 -18.86
C THR A 8 -5.74 -16.53 -19.26
N LEU A 9 -5.97 -15.67 -18.27
CA LEU A 9 -6.09 -14.21 -18.44
C LEU A 9 -5.48 -13.54 -17.22
N GLU A 10 -4.45 -12.74 -17.44
CA GLU A 10 -3.69 -12.08 -16.37
C GLU A 10 -3.71 -10.56 -16.55
N PRO A 11 -3.73 -9.80 -15.45
CA PRO A 11 -3.51 -8.37 -15.53
C PRO A 11 -2.10 -8.06 -16.06
N ALA A 12 -1.96 -6.92 -16.73
CA ALA A 12 -0.70 -6.40 -17.24
C ALA A 12 -0.68 -4.86 -17.11
N GLY A 13 0.34 -4.22 -17.66
CA GLY A 13 0.47 -2.77 -17.67
C GLY A 13 0.55 -2.15 -16.28
N ASP A 14 0.00 -0.94 -16.18
CA ASP A 14 -0.03 -0.14 -14.95
C ASP A 14 -0.68 -0.90 -13.78
N LEU A 15 -1.75 -1.64 -14.07
CA LEU A 15 -2.47 -2.43 -13.07
C LEU A 15 -1.57 -3.51 -12.43
N ARG A 16 -0.79 -4.22 -13.24
CA ARG A 16 0.12 -5.27 -12.74
C ARG A 16 1.33 -4.68 -12.02
N ARG A 17 1.77 -3.48 -12.40
CA ARG A 17 2.83 -2.74 -11.69
C ARG A 17 2.33 -2.04 -10.43
N VAL A 18 1.05 -2.16 -10.12
CA VAL A 18 0.39 -1.47 -8.99
C VAL A 18 0.63 0.05 -9.06
N GLU A 19 0.53 0.63 -10.28
CA GLU A 19 0.57 2.08 -10.42
C GLU A 19 -0.67 2.69 -9.75
N PRO A 20 -0.54 3.81 -9.04
CA PRO A 20 -1.68 4.41 -8.34
C PRO A 20 -2.80 4.84 -9.30
N LEU A 21 -2.44 5.15 -10.55
CA LEU A 21 -3.38 5.43 -11.64
C LEU A 21 -3.06 4.56 -12.85
N ALA A 22 -3.98 3.68 -13.21
CA ALA A 22 -3.91 2.96 -14.47
C ALA A 22 -4.61 3.75 -15.58
N ARG A 23 -3.90 4.02 -16.68
CA ARG A 23 -4.46 4.72 -17.86
C ARG A 23 -5.47 3.85 -18.61
N SER A 24 -5.29 2.55 -18.56
CA SER A 24 -6.16 1.53 -19.15
C SER A 24 -6.03 0.23 -18.39
N ILE A 25 -7.05 -0.60 -18.46
CA ILE A 25 -6.99 -1.98 -17.97
C ILE A 25 -6.39 -2.83 -19.07
N VAL A 26 -5.15 -3.29 -18.89
CA VAL A 26 -4.49 -4.19 -19.85
C VAL A 26 -4.53 -5.61 -19.30
N LEU A 27 -5.02 -6.53 -20.12
CA LEU A 27 -5.09 -7.96 -19.82
C LEU A 27 -4.34 -8.74 -20.91
N VAL A 28 -3.61 -9.76 -20.51
CA VAL A 28 -2.94 -10.69 -21.45
C VAL A 28 -3.43 -12.09 -21.19
N GLY A 29 -3.94 -12.74 -22.23
CA GLY A 29 -4.44 -14.10 -22.17
C GLY A 29 -3.66 -15.05 -23.05
N ALA A 30 -3.75 -16.36 -22.77
CA ALA A 30 -3.18 -17.41 -23.57
C ALA A 30 -4.27 -18.25 -24.27
N SER A 31 -4.08 -18.49 -25.55
CA SER A 31 -4.92 -19.37 -26.36
C SER A 31 -4.12 -20.06 -27.48
N ALA A 32 -4.45 -21.31 -27.79
CA ALA A 32 -3.91 -21.99 -28.97
C ALA A 32 -4.36 -21.31 -30.27
N GLU A 33 -5.54 -20.67 -30.26
CA GLU A 33 -6.19 -20.03 -31.40
C GLU A 33 -6.55 -18.57 -31.07
N PRO A 34 -5.56 -17.63 -30.99
CA PRO A 34 -5.79 -16.25 -30.56
C PRO A 34 -6.91 -15.53 -31.32
N ALA A 35 -6.94 -15.67 -32.64
CA ALA A 35 -7.94 -15.00 -33.48
C ALA A 35 -9.38 -15.50 -33.21
N LEU A 36 -9.57 -16.78 -32.95
CA LEU A 36 -10.85 -17.33 -32.57
C LEU A 36 -11.27 -16.80 -31.18
N THR A 37 -10.35 -16.80 -30.23
CA THR A 37 -10.58 -16.27 -28.86
C THR A 37 -11.03 -14.80 -28.91
N VAL A 38 -10.36 -13.96 -29.70
CA VAL A 38 -10.78 -12.55 -29.87
C VAL A 38 -12.20 -12.44 -30.43
N VAL A 39 -12.57 -13.32 -31.40
CA VAL A 39 -13.94 -13.34 -31.94
C VAL A 39 -14.95 -13.77 -30.88
N GLU A 40 -14.63 -14.78 -30.10
CA GLU A 40 -15.50 -15.26 -29.02
C GLU A 40 -15.71 -14.21 -27.93
N LEU A 41 -14.62 -13.58 -27.47
CA LEU A 41 -14.69 -12.49 -26.50
C LEU A 41 -15.51 -11.30 -27.02
N ALA A 42 -15.30 -10.90 -28.28
CA ALA A 42 -16.01 -9.77 -28.87
C ALA A 42 -17.53 -9.97 -28.92
N ARG A 43 -18.00 -11.22 -29.01
CA ARG A 43 -19.46 -11.53 -29.01
C ARG A 43 -20.15 -11.27 -27.67
N ALA A 44 -19.38 -11.13 -26.59
CA ALA A 44 -19.92 -10.84 -25.27
C ALA A 44 -20.23 -9.35 -25.06
N PHE A 45 -19.84 -8.49 -26.01
CA PHE A 45 -19.99 -7.04 -25.92
C PHE A 45 -20.87 -6.49 -27.06
N GLU A 46 -21.58 -5.39 -26.79
CA GLU A 46 -22.31 -4.66 -27.84
C GLU A 46 -21.33 -3.98 -28.80
N ALA A 47 -21.76 -3.80 -30.04
CA ALA A 47 -20.93 -3.17 -31.08
C ALA A 47 -20.47 -1.75 -30.68
N SER A 48 -21.28 -1.02 -29.92
CA SER A 48 -20.96 0.31 -29.36
C SER A 48 -19.81 0.31 -28.34
N GLN A 49 -19.52 -0.85 -27.74
CA GLN A 49 -18.45 -1.02 -26.77
C GLN A 49 -17.11 -1.39 -27.44
N LEU A 50 -17.14 -1.85 -28.69
CA LEU A 50 -15.95 -2.30 -29.43
C LEU A 50 -15.21 -1.08 -29.98
N VAL A 51 -14.02 -0.79 -29.43
CA VAL A 51 -13.14 0.30 -29.88
C VAL A 51 -12.22 -0.20 -31.00
N GLN A 52 -11.60 -1.38 -30.82
CA GLN A 52 -10.70 -1.98 -31.78
C GLN A 52 -10.76 -3.50 -31.71
N ARG A 53 -10.65 -4.16 -32.87
CA ARG A 53 -10.48 -5.61 -32.98
C ARG A 53 -9.41 -5.95 -34.01
N ALA A 54 -8.40 -6.70 -33.56
CA ALA A 54 -7.33 -7.28 -34.39
C ALA A 54 -7.24 -8.78 -34.13
N PRO A 55 -6.46 -9.56 -34.89
CA PRO A 55 -6.38 -11.01 -34.71
C PRO A 55 -5.95 -11.47 -33.31
N THR A 56 -5.19 -10.64 -32.60
CA THR A 56 -4.64 -10.94 -31.26
C THR A 56 -5.00 -9.89 -30.20
N GLN A 57 -5.89 -8.95 -30.53
CA GLN A 57 -6.22 -7.83 -29.64
C GLN A 57 -7.70 -7.45 -29.74
N LEU A 58 -8.29 -7.19 -28.60
CA LEU A 58 -9.63 -6.63 -28.44
C LEU A 58 -9.57 -5.43 -27.48
N VAL A 59 -9.94 -4.25 -27.96
CA VAL A 59 -10.06 -3.06 -27.12
C VAL A 59 -11.52 -2.71 -26.98
N ILE A 60 -12.00 -2.58 -25.75
CA ILE A 60 -13.39 -2.27 -25.42
C ILE A 60 -13.47 -1.06 -24.47
N ALA A 61 -14.56 -0.30 -24.61
CA ALA A 61 -14.97 0.69 -23.63
C ALA A 61 -15.97 0.05 -22.66
N TYR A 62 -15.63 -0.01 -21.39
CA TYR A 62 -16.46 -0.63 -20.38
C TYR A 62 -16.52 0.22 -19.10
N ARG A 63 -17.72 0.67 -18.72
CA ARG A 63 -17.95 1.49 -17.52
C ARG A 63 -17.02 2.71 -17.39
N GLY A 64 -16.76 3.38 -18.51
CA GLY A 64 -15.90 4.56 -18.56
C GLY A 64 -14.38 4.26 -18.61
N ALA A 65 -13.98 3.02 -18.58
CA ALA A 65 -12.59 2.60 -18.73
C ALA A 65 -12.34 1.97 -20.11
N THR A 66 -11.10 2.09 -20.59
CA THR A 66 -10.61 1.33 -21.74
C THR A 66 -10.01 0.02 -21.24
N VAL A 67 -10.48 -1.11 -21.78
CA VAL A 67 -9.93 -2.45 -21.50
C VAL A 67 -9.27 -2.97 -22.79
N ASP A 68 -7.95 -3.21 -22.72
CA ASP A 68 -7.13 -3.76 -23.80
C ASP A 68 -6.80 -5.21 -23.49
N VAL A 69 -7.42 -6.14 -24.20
CA VAL A 69 -7.21 -7.59 -24.05
C VAL A 69 -6.31 -8.06 -25.19
N ARG A 70 -5.15 -8.59 -24.85
CA ARG A 70 -4.17 -9.14 -25.79
C ARG A 70 -4.12 -10.66 -25.63
N ILE A 71 -4.23 -11.39 -26.72
CA ILE A 71 -4.21 -12.86 -26.73
C ILE A 71 -2.94 -13.34 -27.42
N ALA A 72 -2.14 -14.08 -26.68
CA ALA A 72 -0.90 -14.69 -27.17
C ALA A 72 -1.05 -16.22 -27.27
N ARG A 73 -0.19 -16.88 -28.01
CA ARG A 73 -0.05 -18.33 -27.92
C ARG A 73 0.63 -18.69 -26.60
N PRO A 74 0.39 -19.90 -26.04
CA PRO A 74 1.06 -20.32 -24.81
C PRO A 74 2.59 -20.20 -24.84
N SER A 75 3.20 -20.49 -26.01
CA SER A 75 4.65 -20.35 -26.21
C SER A 75 5.16 -18.89 -26.23
N GLU A 76 4.27 -17.91 -26.32
CA GLU A 76 4.55 -16.48 -26.45
C GLU A 76 4.09 -15.66 -25.23
N LEU A 77 3.41 -16.31 -24.28
CA LEU A 77 2.74 -15.64 -23.15
C LEU A 77 3.71 -14.79 -22.33
N GLY A 78 4.90 -15.33 -22.03
CA GLY A 78 5.92 -14.61 -21.27
C GLY A 78 6.39 -13.33 -21.97
N THR A 79 6.61 -13.42 -23.28
CA THR A 79 6.96 -12.23 -24.09
C THR A 79 5.83 -11.22 -24.11
N ALA A 80 4.59 -11.66 -24.29
CA ALA A 80 3.42 -10.79 -24.31
C ALA A 80 3.21 -10.08 -22.95
N LEU A 81 3.37 -10.80 -21.83
CA LEU A 81 3.30 -10.26 -20.48
C LEU A 81 4.43 -9.23 -20.23
N PHE A 82 5.66 -9.56 -20.60
CA PHE A 82 6.82 -8.65 -20.48
C PHE A 82 6.58 -7.33 -21.21
N VAL A 83 6.21 -7.40 -22.49
CA VAL A 83 5.96 -6.21 -23.33
C VAL A 83 4.75 -5.42 -22.85
N ALA A 84 3.70 -6.10 -22.38
CA ALA A 84 2.50 -5.42 -21.89
C ALA A 84 2.67 -4.82 -20.49
N THR A 85 3.64 -5.31 -19.68
CA THR A 85 3.78 -4.93 -18.27
C THR A 85 4.93 -3.94 -18.02
N GLY A 86 6.10 -4.09 -18.65
CA GLY A 86 7.25 -3.21 -18.43
C GLY A 86 6.97 -1.77 -18.86
N SER A 87 7.57 -0.78 -18.18
CA SER A 87 7.66 0.55 -18.75
C SER A 87 8.49 0.51 -20.03
N GLU A 88 8.30 1.49 -20.91
CA GLU A 88 9.11 1.59 -22.15
C GLU A 88 10.61 1.59 -21.86
N HIS A 89 11.01 2.30 -20.80
CA HIS A 89 12.40 2.36 -20.39
C HIS A 89 12.92 1.01 -19.90
N HIS A 90 12.15 0.31 -19.04
CA HIS A 90 12.51 -1.04 -18.59
C HIS A 90 12.67 -2.02 -19.75
N ILE A 91 11.72 -2.03 -20.70
CA ILE A 91 11.79 -2.87 -21.90
C ILE A 91 13.02 -2.54 -22.72
N GLY A 92 13.33 -1.24 -22.90
CA GLY A 92 14.51 -0.76 -23.60
C GLY A 92 15.80 -1.25 -22.97
N LEU A 93 15.94 -1.15 -21.64
CA LEU A 93 17.11 -1.62 -20.90
C LEU A 93 17.32 -3.13 -21.04
N VAL A 94 16.28 -3.93 -20.87
CA VAL A 94 16.37 -5.40 -21.04
C VAL A 94 16.70 -5.77 -22.49
N THR A 95 16.12 -5.06 -23.46
CA THR A 95 16.40 -5.27 -24.88
C THR A 95 17.85 -4.97 -25.23
N ALA A 96 18.43 -3.92 -24.64
CA ALA A 96 19.82 -3.52 -24.82
C ALA A 96 20.84 -4.58 -24.32
N LEU A 97 20.42 -5.47 -23.41
CA LEU A 97 21.22 -6.62 -22.97
C LEU A 97 21.28 -7.76 -23.99
N GLY A 98 20.66 -7.59 -25.15
CA GLY A 98 20.70 -8.56 -26.25
C GLY A 98 19.47 -9.49 -26.30
N LEU A 99 18.33 -9.06 -25.74
CA LEU A 99 17.08 -9.81 -25.88
C LEU A 99 16.75 -10.00 -27.36
N ARG A 100 16.63 -11.28 -27.77
CA ARG A 100 16.25 -11.65 -29.13
C ARG A 100 14.72 -11.61 -29.29
N ALA A 101 14.29 -11.55 -30.56
CA ALA A 101 12.86 -11.57 -30.89
C ALA A 101 12.19 -12.95 -30.74
N ASP A 102 12.90 -13.93 -30.17
CA ASP A 102 12.37 -15.27 -29.96
C ASP A 102 11.24 -15.24 -28.90
N PRO A 103 10.16 -16.01 -29.12
CA PRO A 103 9.08 -16.05 -28.17
C PRO A 103 9.45 -16.84 -26.90
N HIS A 104 8.97 -16.37 -25.75
CA HIS A 104 9.15 -17.01 -24.45
C HIS A 104 7.79 -17.36 -23.84
N ALA A 105 7.65 -18.61 -23.38
CA ALA A 105 6.42 -19.07 -22.72
C ALA A 105 6.23 -18.44 -21.31
N THR A 106 7.34 -18.06 -20.65
CA THR A 106 7.32 -17.43 -19.33
C THR A 106 8.24 -16.21 -19.30
N GLU A 107 7.91 -15.23 -18.47
CA GLU A 107 8.80 -14.07 -18.24
C GLU A 107 10.14 -14.49 -17.63
N ALA A 108 10.14 -15.49 -16.74
CA ALA A 108 11.37 -16.03 -16.16
C ALA A 108 12.36 -16.51 -17.24
N SER A 109 11.86 -17.26 -18.25
CA SER A 109 12.71 -17.70 -19.37
C SER A 109 13.21 -16.55 -20.23
N LEU A 110 12.42 -15.48 -20.38
CA LEU A 110 12.81 -14.27 -21.09
C LEU A 110 13.96 -13.57 -20.37
N TYR A 111 13.82 -13.28 -19.07
CA TYR A 111 14.89 -12.64 -18.29
C TYR A 111 16.16 -13.51 -18.25
N ALA A 112 16.02 -14.81 -18.07
CA ALA A 112 17.15 -15.74 -18.07
C ALA A 112 17.92 -15.74 -19.41
N SER A 113 17.24 -15.49 -20.54
CA SER A 113 17.88 -15.43 -21.87
C SER A 113 18.88 -14.27 -22.02
N VAL A 114 18.76 -13.25 -21.18
CA VAL A 114 19.69 -12.09 -21.11
C VAL A 114 20.52 -12.10 -19.83
N GLY A 115 20.54 -13.21 -19.08
CA GLY A 115 21.35 -13.35 -17.88
C GLY A 115 20.81 -12.65 -16.64
N LEU A 116 19.52 -12.30 -16.62
CA LEU A 116 18.87 -11.64 -15.48
C LEU A 116 17.98 -12.62 -14.70
N PRO A 117 17.85 -12.45 -13.39
CA PRO A 117 16.74 -13.01 -12.65
C PRO A 117 15.42 -12.35 -13.07
N LEU A 118 14.28 -13.00 -12.78
CA LEU A 118 12.98 -12.38 -12.99
C LEU A 118 12.83 -11.09 -12.18
N VAL A 119 12.64 -9.97 -12.87
CA VAL A 119 12.26 -8.72 -12.22
C VAL A 119 10.74 -8.71 -12.05
N VAL A 120 10.26 -8.56 -10.82
CA VAL A 120 8.82 -8.53 -10.54
C VAL A 120 8.16 -7.28 -11.12
N PRO A 121 6.87 -7.34 -11.46
CA PRO A 121 6.17 -6.25 -12.16
C PRO A 121 6.30 -4.88 -11.50
N GLU A 122 6.18 -4.80 -10.18
CA GLU A 122 6.21 -3.55 -9.40
C GLU A 122 7.52 -2.78 -9.55
N LEU A 123 8.61 -3.48 -9.83
CA LEU A 123 9.94 -2.89 -10.01
C LEU A 123 10.25 -2.47 -11.46
N ARG A 124 9.45 -2.83 -12.47
CA ARG A 124 9.71 -2.63 -13.90
C ARG A 124 9.50 -1.18 -14.35
N ARG A 125 10.20 -0.26 -13.71
CA ARG A 125 10.08 1.18 -13.95
C ARG A 125 11.18 1.74 -14.86
N GLY A 126 12.26 0.98 -15.12
CA GLY A 126 13.42 1.42 -15.92
C GLY A 126 14.31 2.39 -15.15
N ARG A 127 14.55 2.10 -13.88
CA ARG A 127 15.45 2.85 -13.00
C ARG A 127 16.66 1.96 -12.63
N GLU A 128 16.88 1.74 -11.34
CA GLU A 128 17.99 0.95 -10.83
C GLU A 128 17.75 -0.59 -10.80
N GLU A 129 16.54 -1.07 -11.15
CA GLU A 129 16.20 -2.49 -11.02
C GLU A 129 17.03 -3.41 -11.94
N ILE A 130 17.48 -2.91 -13.09
CA ILE A 130 18.32 -3.72 -13.99
C ILE A 130 19.73 -3.84 -13.45
N ASP A 131 20.32 -2.73 -12.95
CA ASP A 131 21.65 -2.74 -12.33
C ASP A 131 21.64 -3.61 -11.07
N ALA A 132 20.60 -3.51 -10.24
CA ALA A 132 20.42 -4.36 -9.08
C ALA A 132 20.27 -5.84 -9.46
N ALA A 133 19.53 -6.15 -10.52
CA ALA A 133 19.37 -7.51 -11.03
C ALA A 133 20.71 -8.10 -11.50
N LEU A 134 21.51 -7.31 -12.23
CA LEU A 134 22.85 -7.71 -12.67
C LEU A 134 23.82 -7.94 -11.50
N ALA A 135 23.66 -7.17 -10.43
CA ALA A 135 24.45 -7.31 -9.20
C ALA A 135 23.93 -8.37 -8.22
N ASN A 136 22.86 -9.10 -8.55
CA ASN A 136 22.10 -10.00 -7.64
C ASN A 136 21.62 -9.28 -6.37
N GLY A 137 21.31 -8.00 -6.46
CA GLY A 137 20.90 -7.11 -5.38
C GLY A 137 19.41 -6.76 -5.39
N LEU A 138 18.55 -7.51 -6.08
CA LEU A 138 17.10 -7.32 -5.99
C LEU A 138 16.62 -7.65 -4.56
N PRO A 139 15.70 -6.83 -3.97
CA PRO A 139 15.20 -7.05 -2.62
C PRO A 139 14.31 -8.29 -2.52
N SER A 140 14.26 -8.89 -1.33
CA SER A 140 13.20 -9.83 -0.96
C SER A 140 11.97 -9.02 -0.55
N LEU A 141 11.11 -8.73 -1.52
CA LEU A 141 10.00 -7.81 -1.33
C LEU A 141 8.95 -8.33 -0.36
N LEU A 142 8.34 -7.38 0.36
CA LEU A 142 7.17 -7.60 1.20
C LEU A 142 6.06 -8.34 0.45
N GLU A 143 5.44 -9.31 1.08
CA GLU A 143 4.28 -10.05 0.59
C GLU A 143 3.07 -9.81 1.52
N VAL A 144 1.85 -9.97 0.99
CA VAL A 144 0.64 -9.87 1.83
C VAL A 144 0.66 -10.88 2.98
N GLY A 145 1.22 -12.07 2.74
CA GLY A 145 1.36 -13.11 3.76
C GLY A 145 2.36 -12.80 4.88
N ASP A 146 3.19 -11.75 4.73
CA ASP A 146 4.09 -11.28 5.80
C ASP A 146 3.37 -10.39 6.81
N MET A 147 2.20 -9.86 6.44
CA MET A 147 1.43 -8.95 7.30
C MET A 147 0.77 -9.72 8.45
N ARG A 148 1.12 -9.36 9.67
CA ARG A 148 0.58 -9.98 10.90
C ARG A 148 -0.54 -9.20 11.52
N GLY A 149 -0.73 -7.95 11.12
CA GLY A 149 -1.79 -7.10 11.61
C GLY A 149 -1.99 -5.85 10.76
N ASP A 150 -3.05 -5.12 11.09
CA ASP A 150 -3.45 -3.86 10.50
C ASP A 150 -3.65 -2.84 11.63
N LEU A 151 -2.96 -1.72 11.57
CA LEU A 151 -2.90 -0.75 12.67
C LEU A 151 -3.72 0.53 12.41
N HIS A 152 -4.46 0.60 11.28
CA HIS A 152 -5.27 1.74 10.92
C HIS A 152 -6.59 1.32 10.29
N MET A 153 -7.68 1.47 11.03
CA MET A 153 -9.05 1.24 10.54
C MET A 153 -10.09 1.96 11.38
N HIS A 154 -11.26 2.19 10.78
CA HIS A 154 -12.36 2.96 11.33
C HIS A 154 -13.63 2.14 11.49
N THR A 155 -14.43 2.52 12.48
CA THR A 155 -15.70 1.87 12.77
C THR A 155 -16.85 2.87 12.79
N THR A 156 -18.06 2.39 13.11
CA THR A 156 -19.19 3.29 13.31
C THR A 156 -19.07 4.20 14.54
N PHE A 157 -18.00 4.15 15.29
CA PHE A 157 -17.67 5.17 16.31
C PHE A 157 -17.16 6.47 15.68
N SER A 158 -16.57 6.40 14.48
CA SER A 158 -16.30 7.57 13.66
C SER A 158 -17.05 7.45 12.32
N ASP A 159 -16.40 7.60 11.19
CA ASP A 159 -17.02 7.59 9.87
C ASP A 159 -16.92 6.26 9.13
N GLY A 160 -16.41 5.23 9.79
CA GLY A 160 -16.53 3.86 9.34
C GLY A 160 -17.99 3.44 9.12
N ARG A 161 -18.21 2.52 8.20
CA ARG A 161 -19.57 2.09 7.79
C ARG A 161 -20.01 0.80 8.45
N ASP A 162 -19.08 0.03 8.94
CA ASP A 162 -19.33 -1.22 9.66
C ASP A 162 -19.01 -1.03 11.15
N ASP A 163 -19.72 -1.77 11.98
CA ASP A 163 -19.52 -1.72 13.43
C ASP A 163 -18.23 -2.44 13.84
N LEU A 164 -17.84 -2.22 15.09
CA LEU A 164 -16.61 -2.75 15.66
C LEU A 164 -16.54 -4.29 15.54
N GLU A 165 -17.65 -5.00 15.83
CA GLU A 165 -17.69 -6.47 15.76
C GLU A 165 -17.48 -6.97 14.33
N THR A 166 -18.08 -6.31 13.34
CA THR A 166 -17.96 -6.67 11.92
C THR A 166 -16.52 -6.47 11.44
N MET A 167 -15.90 -5.34 11.79
CA MET A 167 -14.49 -5.06 11.43
C MET A 167 -13.55 -6.09 12.06
N VAL A 168 -13.68 -6.34 13.36
CA VAL A 168 -12.85 -7.32 14.09
C VAL A 168 -13.03 -8.74 13.54
N SER A 169 -14.26 -9.14 13.22
CA SER A 169 -14.56 -10.47 12.67
C SER A 169 -13.90 -10.68 11.31
N GLU A 170 -13.90 -9.67 10.43
CA GLU A 170 -13.25 -9.76 9.13
C GLU A 170 -11.73 -9.83 9.27
N CYS A 171 -11.12 -9.02 10.17
CA CYS A 171 -9.70 -9.08 10.45
C CYS A 171 -9.26 -10.46 10.97
N HIS A 172 -10.07 -11.05 11.87
CA HIS A 172 -9.83 -12.40 12.35
C HIS A 172 -9.93 -13.45 11.23
N ALA A 173 -10.93 -13.31 10.34
CA ALA A 173 -11.08 -14.18 9.17
C ALA A 173 -9.91 -14.06 8.18
N LEU A 174 -9.25 -12.89 8.10
CA LEU A 174 -8.03 -12.66 7.32
C LEU A 174 -6.78 -13.27 7.98
N GLY A 175 -6.88 -13.73 9.24
CA GLY A 175 -5.79 -14.38 9.97
C GLY A 175 -4.81 -13.41 10.64
N TYR A 176 -5.20 -12.18 10.91
CA TYR A 176 -4.37 -11.23 11.64
C TYR A 176 -4.16 -11.66 13.09
N GLU A 177 -2.95 -11.47 13.61
CA GLU A 177 -2.59 -11.75 15.00
C GLU A 177 -2.92 -10.58 15.92
N TYR A 178 -2.95 -9.38 15.37
CA TYR A 178 -3.32 -8.15 16.07
C TYR A 178 -3.88 -7.10 15.10
N ILE A 179 -4.71 -6.21 15.66
CA ILE A 179 -5.25 -5.06 14.94
C ILE A 179 -5.30 -3.85 15.87
N ALA A 180 -5.42 -2.64 15.30
CA ALA A 180 -5.76 -1.45 16.06
C ALA A 180 -7.04 -0.82 15.50
N ILE A 181 -7.98 -0.50 16.38
CA ILE A 181 -9.14 0.33 16.07
C ILE A 181 -8.75 1.78 16.33
N THR A 182 -8.81 2.62 15.31
CA THR A 182 -8.22 3.96 15.31
C THR A 182 -9.19 5.02 14.81
N ASP A 183 -10.40 4.98 15.34
CA ASP A 183 -11.45 5.94 14.98
C ASP A 183 -10.97 7.39 15.13
N HIS A 184 -11.44 8.29 14.24
CA HIS A 184 -11.07 9.69 14.22
C HIS A 184 -11.43 10.41 15.52
N SER A 185 -10.50 11.21 16.03
CA SER A 185 -10.73 12.13 17.13
C SER A 185 -11.71 13.25 16.77
N TRP A 186 -12.25 13.91 17.77
CA TRP A 186 -13.31 14.92 17.59
C TRP A 186 -12.90 16.19 16.84
N GLY A 187 -11.62 16.45 16.64
CA GLY A 187 -11.10 17.56 15.85
C GLY A 187 -10.96 17.27 14.38
N ALA A 188 -11.12 16.01 13.97
CA ALA A 188 -10.96 15.60 12.58
C ALA A 188 -12.05 16.20 11.68
N ALA A 189 -11.66 16.54 10.44
CA ALA A 189 -12.59 17.00 9.41
C ALA A 189 -13.42 15.87 8.79
N ALA A 190 -13.57 14.74 9.50
CA ALA A 190 -14.35 13.58 9.07
C ALA A 190 -15.86 13.81 9.22
N ALA A 191 -16.65 13.01 8.51
CA ALA A 191 -18.12 13.12 8.52
C ALA A 191 -18.72 12.84 9.90
N ARG A 192 -18.06 12.02 10.71
CA ARG A 192 -18.36 11.71 12.10
C ARG A 192 -17.07 11.37 12.83
N THR A 193 -17.01 11.64 14.10
CA THR A 193 -15.82 11.50 14.95
C THR A 193 -16.17 10.83 16.27
N LEU A 194 -15.20 10.18 16.89
CA LEU A 194 -15.34 9.61 18.22
C LEU A 194 -15.48 10.71 19.26
N ALA A 195 -16.66 10.83 19.87
CA ALA A 195 -16.89 11.78 20.94
C ALA A 195 -16.17 11.36 22.22
N THR A 196 -15.71 12.32 23.02
CA THR A 196 -14.95 12.05 24.25
C THR A 196 -15.69 11.16 25.24
N ASP A 197 -17.01 11.33 25.35
CA ASP A 197 -17.88 10.56 26.23
C ASP A 197 -18.18 9.14 25.68
N GLU A 198 -17.90 8.87 24.42
CA GLU A 198 -18.01 7.54 23.82
C GLU A 198 -16.74 6.68 23.98
N ILE A 199 -15.58 7.28 24.30
CA ILE A 199 -14.30 6.55 24.49
C ILE A 199 -14.43 5.40 25.50
N PRO A 200 -15.05 5.56 26.68
CA PRO A 200 -15.23 4.46 27.63
C PRO A 200 -16.11 3.34 27.05
N ARG A 201 -17.19 3.68 26.33
CA ARG A 201 -18.07 2.69 25.70
C ARG A 201 -17.33 1.88 24.63
N GLN A 202 -16.54 2.55 23.78
CA GLN A 202 -15.72 1.87 22.75
C GLN A 202 -14.73 0.90 23.40
N ARG A 203 -14.08 1.31 24.50
CA ARG A 203 -13.16 0.46 25.26
C ARG A 203 -13.86 -0.77 25.81
N ASP A 204 -15.05 -0.61 26.43
CA ASP A 204 -15.83 -1.72 26.96
C ASP A 204 -16.22 -2.72 25.86
N GLU A 205 -16.61 -2.23 24.68
CA GLU A 205 -16.92 -3.07 23.52
C GLU A 205 -15.66 -3.80 23.00
N ILE A 206 -14.50 -3.14 22.93
CA ILE A 206 -13.22 -3.77 22.59
C ILE A 206 -12.86 -4.86 23.59
N ASP A 207 -12.99 -4.60 24.90
CA ASP A 207 -12.69 -5.59 25.94
C ASP A 207 -13.60 -6.83 25.87
N ALA A 208 -14.87 -6.64 25.51
CA ALA A 208 -15.78 -7.74 25.24
C ALA A 208 -15.34 -8.58 24.03
N LEU A 209 -14.87 -7.91 22.95
CA LEU A 209 -14.36 -8.60 21.75
C LEU A 209 -13.02 -9.29 21.99
N ARG A 210 -12.11 -8.73 22.80
CA ARG A 210 -10.88 -9.41 23.24
C ARG A 210 -11.17 -10.77 23.87
N SER A 211 -12.26 -10.87 24.62
CA SER A 211 -12.71 -12.15 25.22
C SER A 211 -13.27 -13.14 24.21
N ARG A 212 -13.80 -12.67 23.09
CA ARG A 212 -14.38 -13.50 22.01
C ARG A 212 -13.34 -13.95 20.99
N PHE A 213 -12.26 -13.19 20.81
CA PHE A 213 -11.18 -13.45 19.87
C PHE A 213 -9.83 -13.54 20.63
N PRO A 214 -9.65 -14.57 21.50
CA PRO A 214 -8.49 -14.66 22.39
C PRO A 214 -7.17 -14.93 21.66
N ASP A 215 -7.20 -15.31 20.40
CA ASP A 215 -6.07 -15.57 19.52
C ASP A 215 -5.65 -14.35 18.66
N MET A 216 -6.40 -13.25 18.77
CA MET A 216 -6.09 -11.98 18.09
C MET A 216 -6.10 -10.83 19.11
N ALA A 217 -4.99 -10.08 19.17
CA ALA A 217 -4.93 -8.90 20.03
C ALA A 217 -5.64 -7.71 19.36
N ILE A 218 -6.51 -7.03 20.10
CA ILE A 218 -7.21 -5.83 19.62
C ILE A 218 -6.69 -4.63 20.41
N LEU A 219 -5.95 -3.74 19.75
CA LEU A 219 -5.46 -2.51 20.35
C LEU A 219 -6.54 -1.43 20.26
N HIS A 220 -6.76 -0.71 21.36
CA HIS A 220 -7.59 0.47 21.39
C HIS A 220 -6.74 1.67 20.99
N GLY A 221 -6.82 2.07 19.75
CA GLY A 221 -6.09 3.20 19.18
C GLY A 221 -6.98 4.42 18.94
N ILE A 222 -6.37 5.47 18.43
CA ILE A 222 -7.04 6.69 17.97
C ILE A 222 -6.22 7.33 16.85
N GLU A 223 -6.91 7.87 15.85
CA GLU A 223 -6.32 8.78 14.87
C GLU A 223 -6.64 10.21 15.25
N VAL A 224 -5.60 11.01 15.55
CA VAL A 224 -5.71 12.39 16.01
C VAL A 224 -5.27 13.38 14.94
N ASP A 225 -5.93 14.53 14.89
CA ASP A 225 -5.56 15.62 13.99
C ASP A 225 -4.43 16.49 14.55
N ILE A 226 -3.54 16.89 13.65
CA ILE A 226 -2.52 17.91 13.92
C ILE A 226 -3.11 19.28 13.60
N HIS A 227 -3.50 20.04 14.62
CA HIS A 227 -4.10 21.35 14.44
C HIS A 227 -3.18 22.38 13.78
N ALA A 228 -3.77 23.48 13.29
CA ALA A 228 -3.07 24.61 12.69
C ALA A 228 -1.93 25.15 13.58
N GLY A 229 -2.09 25.09 14.90
CA GLY A 229 -1.06 25.44 15.88
C GLY A 229 0.10 24.47 16.01
N GLY A 230 -0.02 23.25 15.44
CA GLY A 230 0.97 22.19 15.55
C GLY A 230 0.83 21.30 16.79
N HIS A 231 -0.23 21.47 17.58
CA HIS A 231 -0.60 20.59 18.69
C HIS A 231 -1.63 19.55 18.22
N LEU A 232 -1.74 18.46 18.95
CA LEU A 232 -2.78 17.44 18.72
C LEU A 232 -4.13 17.96 19.23
N ASP A 233 -5.21 17.50 18.62
CA ASP A 233 -6.57 17.91 19.00
C ASP A 233 -7.10 17.24 20.27
N VAL A 234 -6.38 16.23 20.79
CA VAL A 234 -6.73 15.45 21.98
C VAL A 234 -5.73 15.71 23.09
N PRO A 235 -6.17 15.99 24.35
CA PRO A 235 -5.27 16.18 25.47
C PRO A 235 -4.42 14.95 25.81
N ASP A 236 -3.17 15.18 26.27
CA ASP A 236 -2.22 14.10 26.59
C ASP A 236 -2.74 13.11 27.61
N GLU A 237 -3.49 13.57 28.62
CA GLU A 237 -4.10 12.68 29.61
C GLU A 237 -5.07 11.67 28.98
N THR A 238 -5.81 12.10 27.95
CA THR A 238 -6.70 11.24 27.19
C THR A 238 -5.92 10.29 26.27
N LEU A 239 -4.92 10.85 25.55
CA LEU A 239 -4.07 10.06 24.66
C LEU A 239 -3.29 8.97 25.37
N ALA A 240 -2.84 9.22 26.60
CA ALA A 240 -2.14 8.24 27.42
C ALA A 240 -2.98 6.98 27.73
N GLY A 241 -4.30 7.10 27.60
CA GLY A 241 -5.25 5.99 27.79
C GLY A 241 -5.36 5.04 26.59
N PHE A 242 -4.89 5.40 25.40
CA PHE A 242 -4.93 4.54 24.23
C PHE A 242 -3.68 3.66 24.11
N ASP A 243 -3.83 2.48 23.52
CA ASP A 243 -2.72 1.55 23.30
C ASP A 243 -1.77 2.08 22.22
N ILE A 244 -2.31 2.69 21.16
CA ILE A 244 -1.56 3.28 20.04
C ILE A 244 -2.21 4.58 19.59
N VAL A 245 -1.39 5.56 19.19
CA VAL A 245 -1.84 6.87 18.69
C VAL A 245 -1.26 7.10 17.29
N LEU A 246 -2.13 7.30 16.33
CA LEU A 246 -1.81 7.75 14.98
C LEU A 246 -2.05 9.25 14.90
N ALA A 247 -1.21 9.99 14.17
CA ALA A 247 -1.40 11.41 13.93
C ALA A 247 -1.53 11.70 12.44
N SER A 248 -2.46 12.54 12.07
CA SER A 248 -2.76 12.90 10.69
C SER A 248 -2.80 14.40 10.47
N LEU A 249 -2.52 14.82 9.25
CA LEU A 249 -2.56 16.20 8.81
C LEU A 249 -3.68 16.37 7.77
N HIS A 250 -4.95 16.33 8.19
CA HIS A 250 -6.08 16.41 7.26
C HIS A 250 -6.30 17.83 6.70
N ASP A 251 -6.04 18.87 7.48
CA ASP A 251 -6.29 20.27 7.07
C ASP A 251 -5.00 21.07 6.97
N SER A 252 -4.77 21.66 5.78
CA SER A 252 -3.67 22.60 5.58
C SER A 252 -3.79 23.89 6.39
N ALA A 253 -5.01 24.27 6.80
CA ALA A 253 -5.31 25.56 7.40
C ALA A 253 -4.80 26.76 6.57
N GLY A 254 -4.63 26.58 5.26
CA GLY A 254 -4.05 27.60 4.37
C GLY A 254 -2.55 27.82 4.54
N HIS A 255 -1.84 26.95 5.25
CA HIS A 255 -0.40 27.02 5.47
C HIS A 255 0.39 26.58 4.24
N ASP A 256 1.57 27.14 4.06
CA ASP A 256 2.55 26.69 3.08
C ASP A 256 3.29 25.41 3.52
N GLY A 257 4.08 24.85 2.63
CA GLY A 257 4.82 23.61 2.89
C GLY A 257 5.77 23.70 4.09
N ALA A 258 6.42 24.85 4.32
CA ALA A 258 7.33 25.03 5.44
C ALA A 258 6.57 24.95 6.77
N ARG A 259 5.42 25.63 6.87
CA ARG A 259 4.59 25.60 8.08
C ARG A 259 3.92 24.24 8.29
N LEU A 260 3.50 23.57 7.22
CA LEU A 260 2.98 22.20 7.28
C LEU A 260 4.05 21.23 7.76
N THR A 261 5.29 21.37 7.29
CA THR A 261 6.43 20.60 7.79
C THR A 261 6.64 20.82 9.28
N GLU A 262 6.66 22.07 9.76
CA GLU A 262 6.81 22.36 11.21
C GLU A 262 5.72 21.66 12.05
N ARG A 263 4.45 21.69 11.60
CA ARG A 263 3.33 21.01 12.29
C ARG A 263 3.58 19.50 12.36
N THR A 264 3.95 18.90 11.25
CA THR A 264 4.27 17.48 11.16
C THR A 264 5.44 17.09 12.07
N LEU A 265 6.54 17.86 12.05
CA LEU A 265 7.68 17.63 12.94
C LEU A 265 7.31 17.77 14.42
N GLY A 266 6.38 18.67 14.75
CA GLY A 266 5.81 18.80 16.10
C GLY A 266 5.14 17.50 16.56
N ALA A 267 4.27 16.92 15.72
CA ALA A 267 3.61 15.66 16.00
C ALA A 267 4.59 14.49 16.10
N LEU A 268 5.57 14.39 15.19
CA LEU A 268 6.61 13.37 15.24
C LEU A 268 7.43 13.39 16.54
N ARG A 269 7.64 14.58 17.12
CA ARG A 269 8.35 14.74 18.41
C ARG A 269 7.48 14.45 19.62
N HIS A 270 6.17 14.35 19.45
CA HIS A 270 5.25 14.09 20.55
C HIS A 270 5.45 12.67 21.09
N PRO A 271 5.63 12.46 22.40
CA PRO A 271 5.99 11.15 22.96
C PRO A 271 4.89 10.10 22.81
N LEU A 272 3.64 10.48 22.67
CA LEU A 272 2.51 9.57 22.55
C LEU A 272 2.19 9.20 21.09
N VAL A 273 2.68 9.95 20.08
CA VAL A 273 2.44 9.64 18.66
C VAL A 273 3.35 8.51 18.21
N ASN A 274 2.74 7.40 17.79
CA ASN A 274 3.45 6.19 17.37
C ASN A 274 3.61 6.08 15.85
N VAL A 275 2.62 6.55 15.10
CA VAL A 275 2.58 6.51 13.63
C VAL A 275 2.14 7.89 13.11
N LEU A 276 2.77 8.38 12.06
CA LEU A 276 2.24 9.45 11.23
C LEU A 276 1.54 8.78 10.04
N CYS A 277 0.22 8.86 9.99
CA CYS A 277 -0.57 8.23 8.95
C CYS A 277 -0.73 9.13 7.72
N HIS A 278 -0.89 8.52 6.53
CA HIS A 278 -0.99 9.17 5.21
C HIS A 278 -0.26 10.53 5.15
N PRO A 279 1.09 10.53 5.30
CA PRO A 279 1.87 11.72 5.65
C PRO A 279 1.76 12.90 4.69
N ALA A 280 1.53 12.64 3.40
CA ALA A 280 1.37 13.70 2.39
C ALA A 280 -0.09 14.15 2.23
N ASN A 281 -1.05 13.44 2.79
CA ASN A 281 -2.49 13.65 2.60
C ASN A 281 -2.86 13.81 1.10
N ARG A 282 -2.28 12.95 0.26
CA ARG A 282 -2.53 12.99 -1.18
C ARG A 282 -3.90 12.41 -1.52
N LEU A 283 -4.45 12.85 -2.66
CA LEU A 283 -5.65 12.26 -3.25
C LEU A 283 -5.33 11.84 -4.68
N VAL A 284 -5.25 10.55 -4.91
CA VAL A 284 -4.82 9.96 -6.18
C VAL A 284 -5.60 10.55 -7.37
N GLY A 285 -4.87 11.14 -8.32
CA GLY A 285 -5.43 11.77 -9.51
C GLY A 285 -6.15 13.12 -9.29
N ARG A 286 -6.11 13.68 -8.08
CA ARG A 286 -6.77 14.95 -7.73
C ARG A 286 -5.84 15.94 -7.03
N PHE A 287 -5.03 15.47 -6.12
CA PHE A 287 -4.11 16.28 -5.33
C PHE A 287 -2.84 15.46 -5.02
N ASP A 288 -1.69 16.00 -5.39
CA ASP A 288 -0.41 15.27 -5.25
C ASP A 288 0.09 15.20 -3.80
N GLY A 289 -0.59 15.85 -2.88
CA GLY A 289 -0.26 15.90 -1.46
C GLY A 289 0.40 17.21 -1.04
N TYR A 290 0.62 17.34 0.26
CA TYR A 290 1.29 18.49 0.85
C TYR A 290 2.78 18.51 0.49
N ALA A 291 3.30 19.70 0.18
CA ALA A 291 4.71 19.92 -0.14
C ALA A 291 5.56 19.96 1.15
N LEU A 292 5.64 18.85 1.87
CA LEU A 292 6.46 18.71 3.06
C LEU A 292 7.95 18.60 2.70
N ASP A 293 8.81 19.06 3.59
CA ASP A 293 10.24 18.72 3.60
C ASP A 293 10.38 17.27 4.13
N PHE A 294 10.34 16.30 3.20
CA PHE A 294 10.40 14.89 3.56
C PHE A 294 11.76 14.47 4.12
N ASP A 295 12.85 15.14 3.79
CA ASP A 295 14.15 14.87 4.41
C ASP A 295 14.10 15.17 5.92
N ALA A 296 13.50 16.31 6.29
CA ALA A 296 13.30 16.67 7.70
C ALA A 296 12.30 15.73 8.40
N VAL A 297 11.23 15.32 7.70
CA VAL A 297 10.24 14.35 8.21
C VAL A 297 10.90 13.01 8.49
N PHE A 298 11.65 12.45 7.53
CA PHE A 298 12.32 11.16 7.69
C PHE A 298 13.38 11.19 8.80
N ALA A 299 14.22 12.23 8.83
CA ALA A 299 15.23 12.39 9.88
C ALA A 299 14.56 12.44 11.26
N THR A 300 13.48 13.22 11.41
CA THR A 300 12.76 13.32 12.69
C THR A 300 12.06 12.02 13.06
N ALA A 301 11.46 11.31 12.11
CA ALA A 301 10.81 10.01 12.35
C ALA A 301 11.82 8.98 12.88
N VAL A 302 13.03 8.91 12.28
CA VAL A 302 14.13 8.06 12.74
C VAL A 302 14.59 8.44 14.14
N ASP A 303 14.80 9.74 14.38
CA ASP A 303 15.30 10.24 15.68
C ASP A 303 14.33 10.00 16.83
N THR A 304 13.03 10.15 16.54
CA THR A 304 11.97 10.02 17.56
C THR A 304 11.42 8.60 17.67
N GLY A 305 11.75 7.70 16.74
CA GLY A 305 11.17 6.37 16.69
C GLY A 305 9.68 6.37 16.38
N THR A 306 9.22 7.29 15.51
CA THR A 306 7.86 7.31 14.98
C THR A 306 7.84 6.57 13.66
N ALA A 307 6.87 5.68 13.43
CA ALA A 307 6.67 5.04 12.15
C ALA A 307 5.98 5.98 11.16
N LEU A 308 6.23 5.77 9.87
CA LEU A 308 5.45 6.41 8.80
C LEU A 308 4.60 5.36 8.09
N GLU A 309 3.39 5.73 7.77
CA GLU A 309 2.44 4.83 7.13
C GLU A 309 2.62 4.75 5.61
N VAL A 310 2.30 3.57 5.08
CA VAL A 310 1.96 3.33 3.69
C VAL A 310 0.48 2.93 3.68
N ASP A 311 -0.38 3.90 3.50
CA ASP A 311 -1.82 3.73 3.48
C ASP A 311 -2.27 3.04 2.18
N GLY A 312 -3.07 1.98 2.33
CA GLY A 312 -3.63 1.18 1.25
C GLY A 312 -4.99 1.64 0.74
N ALA A 313 -5.59 2.69 1.30
CA ALA A 313 -6.85 3.23 0.81
C ALA A 313 -6.70 3.75 -0.63
N PRO A 314 -7.53 3.28 -1.59
CA PRO A 314 -7.35 3.59 -3.01
C PRO A 314 -7.42 5.09 -3.35
N SER A 315 -8.05 5.88 -2.48
CA SER A 315 -8.13 7.34 -2.62
C SER A 315 -6.82 8.03 -2.26
N HIS A 316 -6.04 7.46 -1.37
CA HIS A 316 -4.81 8.02 -0.83
C HIS A 316 -3.57 7.34 -1.43
N ILE A 317 -3.34 6.05 -1.15
CA ILE A 317 -2.10 5.34 -1.52
C ILE A 317 -0.88 6.18 -1.08
N ASP A 318 -0.80 6.49 0.19
CA ASP A 318 0.12 7.47 0.80
C ASP A 318 0.90 6.82 1.98
N LEU A 319 2.21 6.80 1.99
CA LEU A 319 3.17 7.33 1.01
C LEU A 319 3.15 6.57 -0.32
N ASP A 320 3.48 7.28 -1.41
CA ASP A 320 3.71 6.62 -2.69
C ASP A 320 5.06 5.85 -2.74
N GLY A 321 5.20 4.98 -3.77
CA GLY A 321 6.36 4.11 -3.86
C GLY A 321 7.73 4.83 -3.96
N ASP A 322 7.79 6.06 -4.47
CA ASP A 322 9.04 6.83 -4.55
C ASP A 322 9.40 7.37 -3.16
N ARG A 323 8.43 7.94 -2.44
CA ARG A 323 8.62 8.40 -1.06
C ARG A 323 8.91 7.25 -0.10
N VAL A 324 8.27 6.11 -0.29
CA VAL A 324 8.58 4.88 0.45
C VAL A 324 10.04 4.46 0.25
N ARG A 325 10.55 4.53 -1.00
CA ARG A 325 11.95 4.23 -1.32
C ARG A 325 12.93 5.16 -0.58
N GLU A 326 12.63 6.46 -0.58
CA GLU A 326 13.40 7.47 0.15
C GLU A 326 13.36 7.21 1.67
N ALA A 327 12.19 6.93 2.22
CA ALA A 327 11.99 6.66 3.65
C ALA A 327 12.80 5.48 4.16
N ILE A 328 12.78 4.33 3.44
CA ILE A 328 13.59 3.17 3.84
C ILE A 328 15.09 3.42 3.68
N ALA A 329 15.52 4.20 2.69
CA ALA A 329 16.92 4.60 2.54
C ALA A 329 17.38 5.49 3.70
N ALA A 330 16.51 6.33 4.24
CA ALA A 330 16.75 7.15 5.43
C ALA A 330 16.70 6.33 6.75
N GLY A 331 16.25 5.06 6.71
CA GLY A 331 16.15 4.19 7.87
C GLY A 331 14.84 4.31 8.66
N VAL A 332 13.80 4.88 8.05
CA VAL A 332 12.47 5.00 8.67
C VAL A 332 11.84 3.61 8.85
N THR A 333 11.20 3.39 9.99
CA THR A 333 10.29 2.24 10.18
C THR A 333 8.95 2.58 9.55
N LEU A 334 8.42 1.68 8.72
CA LEU A 334 7.12 1.84 8.10
C LEU A 334 6.04 1.03 8.82
N THR A 335 4.79 1.44 8.70
CA THR A 335 3.62 0.58 8.78
C THR A 335 3.00 0.46 7.39
N VAL A 336 2.27 -0.62 7.13
CA VAL A 336 1.46 -0.78 5.92
C VAL A 336 0.06 -1.11 6.40
N ASP A 337 -0.85 -0.18 6.25
CA ASP A 337 -2.18 -0.27 6.85
C ASP A 337 -3.27 -0.06 5.79
N SER A 338 -4.49 -0.42 6.15
CA SER A 338 -5.58 -0.36 5.19
C SER A 338 -6.31 0.98 5.16
N ASP A 339 -6.32 1.73 6.26
CA ASP A 339 -7.19 2.89 6.49
C ASP A 339 -8.65 2.55 6.13
N CYS A 340 -9.09 1.38 6.61
CA CYS A 340 -10.31 0.78 6.12
C CYS A 340 -11.54 1.26 6.88
N HIS A 341 -12.55 1.68 6.13
CA HIS A 341 -13.84 2.14 6.64
C HIS A 341 -14.95 1.11 6.39
N ARG A 342 -14.63 -0.07 5.82
CA ARG A 342 -15.60 -1.12 5.49
C ARG A 342 -14.95 -2.49 5.48
N ALA A 343 -15.45 -3.40 6.27
CA ALA A 343 -14.92 -4.76 6.41
C ALA A 343 -14.65 -5.47 5.06
N PRO A 344 -15.57 -5.47 4.06
CA PRO A 344 -15.30 -6.13 2.79
C PRO A 344 -14.16 -5.52 1.95
N ALA A 345 -13.64 -4.35 2.32
CA ALA A 345 -12.54 -3.70 1.60
C ALA A 345 -11.15 -4.00 2.18
N LEU A 346 -11.05 -4.48 3.44
CA LEU A 346 -9.81 -4.73 4.17
C LEU A 346 -8.75 -5.46 3.34
N ALA A 347 -9.09 -6.65 2.84
CA ALA A 347 -8.15 -7.46 2.05
C ALA A 347 -7.68 -6.77 0.76
N ALA A 348 -8.53 -5.96 0.13
CA ALA A 348 -8.17 -5.25 -1.09
C ALA A 348 -7.26 -4.06 -0.80
N GLN A 349 -7.58 -3.28 0.24
CA GLN A 349 -6.78 -2.11 0.65
C GLN A 349 -5.41 -2.54 1.16
N MET A 350 -5.30 -3.58 1.99
CA MET A 350 -4.02 -4.14 2.39
C MET A 350 -3.16 -4.54 1.17
N ARG A 351 -3.76 -5.15 0.14
CA ARG A 351 -3.04 -5.48 -1.10
C ARG A 351 -2.53 -4.24 -1.84
N PHE A 352 -3.26 -3.13 -1.82
CA PHE A 352 -2.79 -1.87 -2.42
C PHE A 352 -1.63 -1.27 -1.62
N GLY A 353 -1.71 -1.26 -0.29
CA GLY A 353 -0.63 -0.83 0.59
C GLY A 353 0.64 -1.65 0.37
N VAL A 354 0.54 -2.98 0.42
CA VAL A 354 1.67 -3.90 0.15
C VAL A 354 2.22 -3.69 -1.27
N GLY A 355 1.36 -3.57 -2.28
CA GLY A 355 1.80 -3.33 -3.65
C GLY A 355 2.56 -2.00 -3.81
N THR A 356 2.12 -0.95 -3.12
CA THR A 356 2.81 0.34 -3.08
C THR A 356 4.15 0.24 -2.36
N ALA A 357 4.20 -0.46 -1.23
CA ALA A 357 5.43 -0.74 -0.51
C ALA A 357 6.43 -1.52 -1.40
N ARG A 358 5.98 -2.54 -2.14
CA ARG A 358 6.82 -3.29 -3.10
C ARG A 358 7.40 -2.41 -4.19
N ARG A 359 6.65 -1.44 -4.71
CA ARG A 359 7.17 -0.44 -5.65
C ARG A 359 8.30 0.40 -5.05
N GLY A 360 8.27 0.63 -3.75
CA GLY A 360 9.30 1.30 -2.96
C GLY A 360 10.42 0.38 -2.48
N TRP A 361 10.51 -0.87 -2.97
CA TRP A 361 11.56 -1.84 -2.62
C TRP A 361 11.51 -2.28 -1.16
N VAL A 362 10.34 -2.23 -0.53
CA VAL A 362 10.17 -2.60 0.87
C VAL A 362 10.31 -4.10 1.06
N GLU A 363 11.12 -4.47 2.02
CA GLU A 363 11.25 -5.83 2.56
C GLU A 363 10.52 -5.92 3.91
N PRO A 364 10.12 -7.12 4.39
CA PRO A 364 9.43 -7.28 5.67
C PRO A 364 10.14 -6.60 6.85
N ARG A 365 11.49 -6.57 6.85
CA ARG A 365 12.29 -5.92 7.90
C ARG A 365 12.02 -4.41 8.04
N HIS A 366 11.53 -3.72 7.03
CA HIS A 366 11.26 -2.29 7.08
C HIS A 366 9.91 -1.98 7.73
N VAL A 367 9.03 -2.98 7.87
CA VAL A 367 7.63 -2.82 8.27
C VAL A 367 7.40 -3.26 9.71
N LEU A 368 6.72 -2.44 10.49
CA LEU A 368 6.41 -2.70 11.91
C LEU A 368 5.40 -3.84 12.04
N ASN A 369 4.34 -3.80 11.28
CA ASN A 369 3.24 -4.76 11.39
C ASN A 369 3.43 -6.07 10.58
N THR A 370 4.68 -6.38 10.22
CA THR A 370 5.14 -7.74 9.93
C THR A 370 5.76 -8.43 11.14
N ARG A 371 5.95 -7.71 12.25
CA ARG A 371 6.62 -8.20 13.46
C ARG A 371 5.62 -8.87 14.40
N PRO A 372 6.11 -9.73 15.32
CA PRO A 372 5.29 -10.22 16.43
C PRO A 372 4.71 -9.06 17.25
N LEU A 373 3.54 -9.26 17.85
CA LEU A 373 2.88 -8.27 18.71
C LEU A 373 3.80 -7.68 19.78
N GLU A 374 4.61 -8.51 20.42
CA GLU A 374 5.55 -8.09 21.44
C GLU A 374 6.55 -7.03 20.95
N ASP A 375 7.00 -7.13 19.69
CA ASP A 375 7.90 -6.15 19.09
C ASP A 375 7.17 -4.85 18.74
N VAL A 376 5.90 -4.93 18.34
CA VAL A 376 5.05 -3.76 18.11
C VAL A 376 4.82 -3.02 19.42
N LEU A 377 4.45 -3.72 20.48
CA LEU A 377 4.27 -3.14 21.82
C LEU A 377 5.58 -2.54 22.38
N ALA A 378 6.71 -3.22 22.14
CA ALA A 378 8.03 -2.69 22.53
C ALA A 378 8.39 -1.41 21.78
N PHE A 379 8.04 -1.33 20.48
CA PHE A 379 8.21 -0.12 19.68
C PHE A 379 7.40 1.04 20.26
N ILE A 380 6.12 0.84 20.54
CA ILE A 380 5.22 1.82 21.15
C ILE A 380 5.76 2.28 22.52
N ALA A 381 6.15 1.35 23.37
CA ALA A 381 6.68 1.63 24.71
C ALA A 381 7.99 2.41 24.66
N SER A 382 8.88 2.09 23.72
CA SER A 382 10.16 2.79 23.53
C SER A 382 9.93 4.28 23.19
N LYS A 383 9.00 4.55 22.29
CA LYS A 383 8.60 5.91 21.91
C LYS A 383 8.10 6.70 23.12
N ARG A 384 7.15 6.13 23.88
CA ARG A 384 6.58 6.75 25.09
C ARG A 384 7.61 7.01 26.19
N ALA A 385 8.66 6.18 26.26
CA ALA A 385 9.77 6.37 27.20
C ALA A 385 10.84 7.36 26.70
N GLY A 386 10.65 8.00 25.54
CA GLY A 386 11.64 8.87 24.92
C GLY A 386 12.95 8.15 24.53
N LYS A 387 12.86 6.84 24.29
CA LYS A 387 14.01 6.02 23.89
C LYS A 387 13.92 5.72 22.40
N ARG A 388 15.07 5.64 21.73
CA ARG A 388 15.11 5.08 20.38
C ARG A 388 14.65 3.62 20.43
N PRO A 389 13.79 3.17 19.50
CA PRO A 389 13.45 1.76 19.42
C PRO A 389 14.72 0.91 19.24
N PRO A 390 14.75 -0.32 19.75
CA PRO A 390 15.91 -1.19 19.61
C PRO A 390 16.22 -1.39 18.13
N ARG A 391 17.50 -1.14 17.74
CA ARG A 391 17.98 -1.41 16.37
C ARG A 391 17.89 -2.89 16.06
N ARG A 392 17.53 -3.22 14.84
CA ARG A 392 17.51 -4.61 14.39
C ARG A 392 18.92 -5.17 14.28
N PRO A 393 19.10 -6.48 14.56
CA PRO A 393 20.33 -7.18 14.17
C PRO A 393 20.55 -7.04 12.66
N GLY A 394 21.69 -6.44 12.24
CA GLY A 394 22.07 -6.29 10.83
C GLY A 394 22.00 -4.88 10.25
N GLN A 395 21.55 -3.86 10.98
CA GLN A 395 21.77 -2.46 10.58
C GLN A 395 23.20 -2.04 11.01
N SER A 396 24.13 -1.97 10.04
CA SER A 396 25.46 -1.35 10.25
C SER A 396 25.29 0.17 10.39
N ASP A 397 26.07 0.76 11.31
CA ASP A 397 26.30 2.22 11.30
C ASP A 397 26.91 2.55 9.92
N GLY A 398 26.17 3.30 9.09
CA GLY A 398 26.77 3.91 7.92
C GLY A 398 27.78 4.94 8.40
N GLU A 399 29.08 4.63 8.28
CA GLU A 399 30.16 5.60 8.30
C GLU A 399 30.13 6.45 7.04
#